data_e00c5fb95653259ca0098a0134789522
#
_entry.id   e00c5fb95653259ca0098a0134789522
#
_cell.length_a   1.000
_cell.length_b   1.000
_cell.length_c   1.000
_cell.angle_alpha   90.00
_cell.angle_beta   90.00
_cell.angle_gamma   90.00
#
_symmetry.space_group_name_H-M   'P 1'
#
loop_
_entity.id
_entity.type
_entity.pdbx_description
1 polymer ?
#
loop_
_entity_poly.entity_id
_entity_poly.type
_entity_poly.pdbx_seq_one_letter_code
_entity_poly.pdbx_strand_id
1 'polypeptide(L)'
;MIIPIKLLNQKMIQATNPLRIGLRQERVIPPQCLVIFGASGDLTHRKLVPALFELFKQRRLPSEFALLGCARRTWSDEEFRNKMSKSLTNEIRQSPKEWEEFSNRLFYEPVNLEHPEDVLKLRIRLEEIDKIKATHANRTFYLSVAPKFYASGCKSLACLLYTSDAADEGLGVD
;
A
#
# COMPACT_ATOMS: atom_id res chain seq x y z
N MET A 1 -3.52 12.44 -5.93
CA MET A 1 -4.66 12.51 -5.00
C MET A 1 -4.57 11.31 -4.07
N ILE A 2 -4.45 11.54 -2.76
CA ILE A 2 -4.34 10.51 -1.73
C ILE A 2 -5.71 10.37 -1.09
N ILE A 3 -6.29 9.18 -1.11
CA ILE A 3 -7.57 8.88 -0.45
C ILE A 3 -7.28 7.94 0.73
N PRO A 4 -7.36 8.40 1.99
CA PRO A 4 -7.30 7.52 3.14
C PRO A 4 -8.68 6.92 3.43
N ILE A 5 -8.76 5.60 3.50
CA ILE A 5 -9.99 4.89 3.85
C ILE A 5 -9.75 4.10 5.14
N LYS A 6 -10.07 4.72 6.24
CA LYS A 6 -10.59 4.12 7.48
C LYS A 6 -11.01 5.22 8.46
N LEU A 7 -12.27 5.56 8.43
CA LEU A 7 -12.90 6.40 9.45
C LEU A 7 -14.28 5.86 9.76
N LEU A 8 -14.36 4.63 10.30
CA LEU A 8 -15.52 4.18 11.06
C LEU A 8 -15.11 2.97 11.93
N ASN A 9 -15.24 3.14 13.22
CA ASN A 9 -15.08 2.18 14.31
C ASN A 9 -13.67 1.97 14.87
N GLN A 10 -13.16 2.99 15.58
CA GLN A 10 -12.41 2.74 16.82
C GLN A 10 -12.65 3.90 17.80
N LYS A 11 -13.76 3.89 18.51
CA LYS A 11 -13.78 4.45 19.86
C LYS A 11 -12.98 3.55 20.79
N MET A 12 -11.67 3.61 20.69
CA MET A 12 -10.81 3.18 21.79
C MET A 12 -10.84 4.30 22.82
N ILE A 13 -11.50 4.04 23.94
CA ILE A 13 -11.36 4.83 25.15
C ILE A 13 -9.89 4.71 25.56
N GLN A 14 -9.04 5.63 25.09
CA GLN A 14 -7.70 5.80 25.66
C GLN A 14 -7.89 6.48 27.01
N ALA A 15 -7.69 5.72 28.08
CA ALA A 15 -7.46 6.29 29.39
C ALA A 15 -6.23 7.21 29.27
N THR A 16 -6.48 8.51 29.21
CA THR A 16 -5.43 9.53 29.14
C THR A 16 -4.68 9.53 30.47
N ASN A 17 -3.49 8.96 30.47
CA ASN A 17 -2.59 9.05 31.62
C ASN A 17 -2.19 10.53 31.81
N PRO A 18 -2.55 11.18 32.93
CA PRO A 18 -2.29 12.60 33.17
C PRO A 18 -0.81 12.97 33.12
N LEU A 19 0.10 12.02 33.34
CA LEU A 19 1.55 12.22 33.27
C LEU A 19 2.10 12.33 31.83
N ARG A 20 1.27 12.14 30.81
CA ARG A 20 1.63 12.28 29.39
C ARG A 20 1.22 13.62 28.78
N ILE A 21 0.68 14.54 29.57
CA ILE A 21 0.34 15.89 29.10
C ILE A 21 1.65 16.65 28.82
N GLY A 22 1.95 16.89 27.53
CA GLY A 22 3.16 17.61 27.08
C GLY A 22 4.26 16.74 26.46
N LEU A 23 4.20 15.42 26.56
CA LEU A 23 5.06 14.55 25.75
C LEU A 23 4.52 14.49 24.33
N ARG A 24 5.35 14.82 23.34
CA ARG A 24 5.04 14.55 21.93
C ARG A 24 4.81 13.05 21.81
N GLN A 25 3.54 12.62 21.77
CA GLN A 25 3.24 11.25 21.42
C GLN A 25 3.77 11.04 20.01
N GLU A 26 4.81 10.23 19.86
CA GLU A 26 5.17 9.69 18.57
C GLU A 26 3.93 8.94 18.07
N ARG A 27 3.34 9.47 17.02
CA ARG A 27 2.19 8.80 16.38
C ARG A 27 2.71 7.48 15.84
N VAL A 28 2.37 6.39 16.50
CA VAL A 28 2.58 5.06 15.94
C VAL A 28 1.74 4.99 14.66
N ILE A 29 2.43 4.94 13.53
CA ILE A 29 1.77 4.81 12.23
C ILE A 29 1.22 3.39 12.16
N PRO A 30 -0.10 3.21 11.94
CA PRO A 30 -0.68 1.86 11.89
C PRO A 30 -0.13 1.06 10.70
N PRO A 31 -0.11 -0.28 10.80
CA PRO A 31 0.17 -1.17 9.67
C PRO A 31 -0.60 -0.75 8.43
N GLN A 32 0.02 -0.79 7.26
CA GLN A 32 -0.67 -0.41 6.03
C GLN A 32 -0.03 -0.96 4.76
N CYS A 33 -0.86 -1.17 3.75
CA CYS A 33 -0.44 -1.40 2.37
C CYS A 33 -0.64 -0.13 1.54
N LEU A 34 0.45 0.39 0.95
CA LEU A 34 0.38 1.47 -0.04
C LEU A 34 0.23 0.87 -1.43
N VAL A 35 -0.88 1.13 -2.08
CA VAL A 35 -1.18 0.67 -3.44
C VAL A 35 -0.95 1.81 -4.43
N ILE A 36 -0.02 1.65 -5.37
CA ILE A 36 0.32 2.68 -6.36
C ILE A 36 -0.16 2.23 -7.74
N PHE A 37 -1.17 2.91 -8.29
CA PHE A 37 -1.57 2.73 -9.70
C PHE A 37 -0.69 3.58 -10.60
N GLY A 38 -0.24 2.98 -11.72
CA GLY A 38 0.75 3.58 -12.60
C GLY A 38 2.18 3.32 -12.14
N ALA A 39 2.40 2.23 -11.39
CA ALA A 39 3.68 1.89 -10.78
C ALA A 39 4.81 1.63 -11.78
N SER A 40 4.50 1.36 -13.05
CA SER A 40 5.50 1.23 -14.10
C SER A 40 5.96 2.57 -14.68
N GLY A 41 5.44 3.68 -14.17
CA GLY A 41 5.74 5.04 -14.62
C GLY A 41 7.00 5.62 -13.98
N ASP A 42 7.47 6.71 -14.60
CA ASP A 42 8.70 7.41 -14.21
C ASP A 42 8.65 7.99 -12.79
N LEU A 43 7.48 8.50 -12.37
CA LEU A 43 7.29 9.07 -11.04
C LEU A 43 7.54 8.03 -9.93
N THR A 44 6.98 6.83 -10.08
CA THR A 44 7.18 5.74 -9.12
C THR A 44 8.64 5.37 -9.02
N HIS A 45 9.29 5.19 -10.16
CA HIS A 45 10.67 4.77 -10.26
C HIS A 45 11.64 5.82 -9.71
N ARG A 46 11.49 7.10 -10.11
CA ARG A 46 12.46 8.14 -9.79
C ARG A 46 12.19 8.90 -8.50
N LYS A 47 10.95 8.87 -7.99
CA LYS A 47 10.57 9.69 -6.84
C LYS A 47 9.94 8.90 -5.71
N LEU A 48 8.87 8.13 -5.99
CA LEU A 48 8.10 7.52 -4.92
C LEU A 48 8.86 6.40 -4.20
N VAL A 49 9.43 5.44 -4.93
CA VAL A 49 10.17 4.34 -4.32
C VAL A 49 11.45 4.83 -3.63
N PRO A 50 12.26 5.75 -4.22
CA PRO A 50 13.38 6.34 -3.50
C PRO A 50 12.99 7.06 -2.20
N ALA A 51 11.92 7.85 -2.23
CA ALA A 51 11.45 8.54 -1.03
C ALA A 51 10.96 7.56 0.06
N LEU A 52 10.26 6.49 -0.34
CA LEU A 52 9.83 5.44 0.58
C LEU A 52 11.01 4.67 1.16
N PHE A 53 12.03 4.38 0.36
CA PHE A 53 13.25 3.73 0.86
C PHE A 53 13.97 4.62 1.87
N GLU A 54 14.06 5.92 1.64
CA GLU A 54 14.63 6.86 2.60
C GLU A 54 13.83 6.92 3.90
N LEU A 55 12.49 6.95 3.83
CA LEU A 55 11.61 6.87 5.01
C LEU A 55 11.77 5.54 5.75
N PHE A 56 12.00 4.44 5.02
CA PHE A 56 12.26 3.13 5.60
C PHE A 56 13.56 3.13 6.42
N LYS A 57 14.66 3.64 5.85
CA LYS A 57 15.95 3.77 6.55
C LYS A 57 15.83 4.62 7.82
N GLN A 58 15.03 5.68 7.76
CA GLN A 58 14.75 6.56 8.90
C GLN A 58 13.75 5.97 9.92
N ARG A 59 13.27 4.74 9.72
CA ARG A 59 12.25 4.07 10.54
C ARG A 59 10.94 4.89 10.69
N ARG A 60 10.57 5.60 9.63
CA ARG A 60 9.36 6.43 9.55
C ARG A 60 8.21 5.75 8.81
N LEU A 61 8.39 4.52 8.34
CA LEU A 61 7.32 3.65 7.87
C LEU A 61 6.86 2.73 8.99
N PRO A 62 5.61 2.24 8.95
CA PRO A 62 5.17 1.19 9.87
C PRO A 62 6.03 -0.06 9.79
N SER A 63 6.13 -0.82 10.88
CA SER A 63 6.80 -2.13 10.90
C SER A 63 6.16 -3.08 9.90
N GLU A 64 4.83 -3.11 9.86
CA GLU A 64 4.00 -3.90 8.95
C GLU A 64 3.59 -3.05 7.74
N PHE A 65 4.57 -2.62 6.96
CA PHE A 65 4.38 -1.87 5.72
C PHE A 65 4.52 -2.78 4.52
N ALA A 66 3.63 -2.63 3.54
CA ALA A 66 3.76 -3.20 2.21
C ALA A 66 3.52 -2.13 1.14
N LEU A 67 4.16 -2.30 -0.03
CA LEU A 67 3.89 -1.53 -1.22
C LEU A 67 3.47 -2.47 -2.34
N LEU A 68 2.29 -2.24 -2.91
CA LEU A 68 1.80 -2.93 -4.09
C LEU A 68 1.80 -1.98 -5.28
N GLY A 69 2.68 -2.22 -6.25
CA GLY A 69 2.68 -1.52 -7.52
C GLY A 69 1.68 -2.15 -8.49
N CYS A 70 0.82 -1.33 -9.09
CA CYS A 70 -0.17 -1.77 -10.08
C CYS A 70 0.01 -1.00 -11.39
N ALA A 71 0.13 -1.71 -12.50
CA ALA A 71 0.13 -1.13 -13.84
C ALA A 71 -0.19 -2.20 -14.89
N ARG A 72 -0.39 -1.78 -16.15
CA ARG A 72 -0.77 -2.69 -17.25
C ARG A 72 0.34 -3.62 -17.74
N ARG A 73 1.60 -3.36 -17.37
CA ARG A 73 2.73 -4.22 -17.77
C ARG A 73 2.72 -5.50 -16.96
N THR A 74 3.01 -6.62 -17.63
CA THR A 74 3.08 -7.95 -16.99
C THR A 74 4.45 -8.16 -16.38
N TRP A 75 4.67 -7.62 -15.20
CA TRP A 75 5.89 -7.85 -14.41
C TRP A 75 5.60 -8.79 -13.25
N SER A 76 6.60 -9.55 -12.85
CA SER A 76 6.63 -10.24 -11.57
C SER A 76 7.07 -9.29 -10.44
N ASP A 77 6.92 -9.72 -9.18
CA ASP A 77 7.45 -9.00 -8.02
C ASP A 77 8.96 -8.77 -8.16
N GLU A 78 9.69 -9.79 -8.62
CA GLU A 78 11.15 -9.72 -8.82
C GLU A 78 11.53 -8.72 -9.91
N GLU A 79 10.86 -8.75 -11.05
CA GLU A 79 11.09 -7.78 -12.12
C GLU A 79 10.80 -6.35 -11.66
N PHE A 80 9.74 -6.16 -10.87
CA PHE A 80 9.42 -4.85 -10.29
C PHE A 80 10.53 -4.39 -9.35
N ARG A 81 10.99 -5.23 -8.40
CA ARG A 81 12.12 -4.94 -7.51
C ARG A 81 13.38 -4.58 -8.29
N ASN A 82 13.72 -5.37 -9.31
CA ASN A 82 14.87 -5.13 -10.18
C ASN A 82 14.77 -3.82 -10.98
N LYS A 83 13.56 -3.43 -11.38
CA LYS A 83 13.33 -2.12 -12.02
C LYS A 83 13.52 -0.97 -11.03
N MET A 84 12.98 -1.10 -9.82
CA MET A 84 13.08 -0.07 -8.78
C MET A 84 14.52 0.11 -8.29
N SER A 85 15.31 -0.97 -8.18
CA SER A 85 16.71 -0.91 -7.74
C SER A 85 17.61 -0.09 -8.66
N LYS A 86 17.28 -0.01 -9.96
CA LYS A 86 18.10 0.72 -10.94
C LYS A 86 18.18 2.23 -10.66
N SER A 87 17.17 2.81 -10.04
CA SER A 87 17.17 4.22 -9.67
C SER A 87 17.81 4.51 -8.33
N LEU A 88 18.18 3.47 -7.59
CA LEU A 88 18.71 3.51 -6.22
C LEU A 88 20.12 2.93 -6.09
N THR A 89 20.85 2.85 -7.20
CA THR A 89 22.15 2.14 -7.25
C THR A 89 23.14 2.63 -6.20
N ASN A 90 23.23 3.93 -5.98
CA ASN A 90 24.16 4.52 -5.01
C ASN A 90 23.67 4.30 -3.57
N GLU A 91 22.40 4.49 -3.32
CA GLU A 91 21.74 4.32 -2.02
C GLU A 91 21.80 2.85 -1.58
N ILE A 92 21.59 1.92 -2.51
CA ILE A 92 21.69 0.47 -2.26
C ILE A 92 23.13 0.07 -1.92
N ARG A 93 24.14 0.64 -2.60
CA ARG A 93 25.55 0.37 -2.26
C ARG A 93 25.92 0.80 -0.84
N GLN A 94 25.30 1.88 -0.36
CA GLN A 94 25.53 2.40 0.99
C GLN A 94 24.75 1.62 2.05
N SER A 95 23.60 1.05 1.70
CA SER A 95 22.66 0.40 2.62
C SER A 95 22.09 -0.90 2.03
N PRO A 96 22.93 -1.92 1.73
CA PRO A 96 22.48 -3.13 1.03
C PRO A 96 21.50 -3.97 1.86
N LYS A 97 21.69 -4.05 3.18
CA LYS A 97 20.80 -4.80 4.08
C LYS A 97 19.42 -4.15 4.17
N GLU A 98 19.38 -2.84 4.33
CA GLU A 98 18.14 -2.07 4.37
C GLU A 98 17.37 -2.19 3.04
N TRP A 99 18.08 -2.25 1.91
CA TRP A 99 17.46 -2.50 0.63
C TRP A 99 16.84 -3.90 0.55
N GLU A 100 17.55 -4.92 0.99
CA GLU A 100 17.04 -6.29 1.03
C GLU A 100 15.74 -6.37 1.84
N GLU A 101 15.74 -5.82 3.06
CA GLU A 101 14.56 -5.76 3.91
C GLU A 101 13.40 -4.96 3.29
N PHE A 102 13.70 -3.81 2.67
CA PHE A 102 12.70 -2.97 2.01
C PHE A 102 12.16 -3.63 0.75
N SER A 103 13.02 -4.21 -0.08
CA SER A 103 12.61 -4.85 -1.33
C SER A 103 11.65 -6.02 -1.11
N ASN A 104 11.78 -6.75 0.00
CA ASN A 104 10.85 -7.81 0.42
C ASN A 104 9.45 -7.30 0.80
N ARG A 105 9.25 -5.98 0.84
CA ARG A 105 7.96 -5.32 1.07
C ARG A 105 7.34 -4.79 -0.22
N LEU A 106 8.04 -4.93 -1.36
CA LEU A 106 7.59 -4.51 -2.67
C LEU A 106 6.95 -5.68 -3.41
N PHE A 107 5.70 -5.49 -3.79
CA PHE A 107 4.87 -6.42 -4.56
C PHE A 107 4.40 -5.75 -5.84
N TYR A 108 4.00 -6.55 -6.81
CA TYR A 108 3.48 -6.05 -8.07
C TYR A 108 2.30 -6.88 -8.56
N GLU A 109 1.30 -6.22 -9.13
CA GLU A 109 0.18 -6.87 -9.79
C GLU A 109 -0.12 -6.19 -11.13
N PRO A 110 -0.13 -6.96 -12.24
CA PRO A 110 -0.61 -6.45 -13.51
C PRO A 110 -2.10 -6.14 -13.45
N VAL A 111 -2.45 -4.85 -13.56
CA VAL A 111 -3.85 -4.40 -13.44
C VAL A 111 -4.18 -3.38 -14.52
N ASN A 112 -5.26 -3.63 -15.26
CA ASN A 112 -5.96 -2.62 -16.02
C ASN A 112 -7.28 -2.28 -15.31
N LEU A 113 -7.38 -1.06 -14.79
CA LEU A 113 -8.56 -0.60 -14.02
C LEU A 113 -9.86 -0.55 -14.83
N GLU A 114 -9.78 -0.69 -16.17
CA GLU A 114 -10.94 -0.76 -17.05
C GLU A 114 -11.52 -2.18 -17.17
N HIS A 115 -10.81 -3.19 -16.63
CA HIS A 115 -11.18 -4.60 -16.70
C HIS A 115 -11.62 -5.09 -15.32
N PRO A 116 -12.90 -5.47 -15.12
CA PRO A 116 -13.40 -5.94 -13.84
C PRO A 116 -12.67 -7.17 -13.29
N GLU A 117 -12.24 -8.08 -14.16
CA GLU A 117 -11.48 -9.26 -13.80
C GLU A 117 -10.13 -8.96 -13.16
N ASP A 118 -9.47 -7.87 -13.59
CA ASP A 118 -8.20 -7.46 -12.99
C ASP A 118 -8.41 -6.84 -11.61
N VAL A 119 -9.57 -6.21 -11.39
CA VAL A 119 -9.96 -5.68 -10.08
C VAL A 119 -10.16 -6.83 -9.07
N LEU A 120 -10.74 -7.95 -9.52
CA LEU A 120 -10.88 -9.14 -8.68
C LEU A 120 -9.51 -9.77 -8.33
N LYS A 121 -8.61 -9.90 -9.30
CA LYS A 121 -7.23 -10.36 -9.06
C LYS A 121 -6.50 -9.46 -8.06
N LEU A 122 -6.65 -8.14 -8.21
CA LEU A 122 -6.08 -7.17 -7.28
C LEU A 122 -6.59 -7.37 -5.85
N ARG A 123 -7.88 -7.68 -5.68
CA ARG A 123 -8.46 -7.99 -4.37
C ARG A 123 -7.79 -9.20 -3.74
N ILE A 124 -7.73 -10.31 -4.47
CA ILE A 124 -7.09 -11.55 -4.00
C ILE A 124 -5.63 -11.27 -3.60
N ARG A 125 -4.91 -10.54 -4.43
CA ARG A 125 -3.51 -10.16 -4.16
C ARG A 125 -3.35 -9.33 -2.91
N LEU A 126 -4.26 -8.38 -2.67
CA LEU A 126 -4.26 -7.57 -1.45
C LEU A 126 -4.52 -8.40 -0.20
N GLU A 127 -5.44 -9.37 -0.27
CA GLU A 127 -5.72 -10.29 0.85
C GLU A 127 -4.51 -11.20 1.16
N GLU A 128 -3.77 -11.65 0.14
CA GLU A 128 -2.51 -12.37 0.33
C GLU A 128 -1.45 -11.51 1.03
N ILE A 129 -1.27 -10.27 0.58
CA ILE A 129 -0.32 -9.32 1.17
C ILE A 129 -0.70 -9.02 2.62
N ASP A 130 -1.98 -8.85 2.92
CA ASP A 130 -2.46 -8.63 4.28
C ASP A 130 -2.07 -9.79 5.22
N LYS A 131 -2.15 -11.04 4.74
CA LYS A 131 -1.74 -12.22 5.50
C LYS A 131 -0.22 -12.28 5.69
N ILE A 132 0.56 -11.96 4.64
CA ILE A 132 2.03 -12.06 4.66
C ILE A 132 2.66 -10.93 5.49
N LYS A 133 2.10 -9.73 5.43
CA LYS A 133 2.69 -8.50 6.01
C LYS A 133 1.88 -7.93 7.18
N ALA A 134 0.81 -8.60 7.60
CA ALA A 134 -0.04 -8.18 8.71
C ALA A 134 -0.51 -6.71 8.58
N THR A 135 -0.90 -6.29 7.38
CA THR A 135 -1.33 -4.90 7.13
C THR A 135 -2.77 -4.62 7.58
N HIS A 136 -3.48 -5.65 8.08
CA HIS A 136 -4.82 -5.57 8.68
C HIS A 136 -5.86 -4.89 7.77
N ALA A 137 -5.81 -5.16 6.46
CA ALA A 137 -6.65 -4.54 5.44
C ALA A 137 -6.63 -3.00 5.44
N ASN A 138 -5.64 -2.39 6.10
CA ASN A 138 -5.46 -0.94 6.07
C ASN A 138 -4.72 -0.56 4.80
N ARG A 139 -5.40 0.12 3.87
CA ARG A 139 -4.92 0.38 2.52
C ARG A 139 -4.96 1.85 2.19
N THR A 140 -3.89 2.35 1.60
CA THR A 140 -3.82 3.70 1.03
C THR A 140 -3.61 3.59 -0.47
N PHE A 141 -4.49 4.21 -1.26
CA PHE A 141 -4.42 4.18 -2.71
C PHE A 141 -3.82 5.48 -3.26
N TYR A 142 -2.81 5.35 -4.10
CA TYR A 142 -2.16 6.45 -4.78
C TYR A 142 -2.33 6.31 -6.29
N LEU A 143 -3.05 7.26 -6.90
CA LEU A 143 -3.30 7.26 -8.35
C LEU A 143 -2.21 8.07 -9.06
N SER A 144 -1.20 7.38 -9.60
CA SER A 144 -0.14 7.92 -10.45
C SER A 144 -0.42 7.63 -11.92
N VAL A 145 -1.65 7.91 -12.36
CA VAL A 145 -2.13 7.70 -13.72
C VAL A 145 -2.57 9.02 -14.36
N ALA A 146 -2.73 9.05 -15.68
CA ALA A 146 -3.22 10.25 -16.34
C ALA A 146 -4.65 10.59 -15.87
N PRO A 147 -5.02 11.90 -15.79
CA PRO A 147 -6.31 12.35 -15.25
C PRO A 147 -7.54 11.69 -15.87
N LYS A 148 -7.49 11.34 -17.15
CA LYS A 148 -8.57 10.63 -17.87
C LYS A 148 -8.94 9.28 -17.24
N PHE A 149 -8.04 8.66 -16.48
CA PHE A 149 -8.26 7.37 -15.80
C PHE A 149 -8.73 7.52 -14.35
N TYR A 150 -8.87 8.75 -13.81
CA TYR A 150 -9.28 8.91 -12.42
C TYR A 150 -10.70 8.44 -12.16
N ALA A 151 -11.64 8.76 -13.05
CA ALA A 151 -13.04 8.37 -12.89
C ALA A 151 -13.22 6.84 -12.91
N SER A 152 -12.62 6.16 -13.91
CA SER A 152 -12.65 4.69 -13.99
C SER A 152 -11.93 4.05 -12.82
N GLY A 153 -10.77 4.58 -12.44
CA GLY A 153 -10.01 4.11 -11.28
C GLY A 153 -10.79 4.21 -9.98
N CYS A 154 -11.42 5.35 -9.71
CA CYS A 154 -12.25 5.51 -8.51
C CYS A 154 -13.45 4.57 -8.48
N LYS A 155 -14.11 4.34 -9.65
CA LYS A 155 -15.22 3.39 -9.76
C LYS A 155 -14.77 1.95 -9.46
N SER A 156 -13.63 1.53 -10.02
CA SER A 156 -13.08 0.20 -9.79
C SER A 156 -12.65 0.01 -8.34
N LEU A 157 -12.06 1.04 -7.71
CA LEU A 157 -11.72 1.02 -6.29
C LEU A 157 -12.95 0.98 -5.40
N ALA A 158 -14.03 1.67 -5.74
CA ALA A 158 -15.29 1.58 -5.02
C ALA A 158 -15.81 0.12 -5.01
N CYS A 159 -15.83 -0.56 -6.16
CA CYS A 159 -16.20 -1.98 -6.24
C CYS A 159 -15.31 -2.87 -5.34
N LEU A 160 -14.01 -2.59 -5.28
CA LEU A 160 -13.05 -3.31 -4.41
C LEU A 160 -13.41 -3.20 -2.93
N LEU A 161 -13.95 -2.07 -2.51
CA LEU A 161 -14.25 -1.76 -1.11
C LEU A 161 -15.62 -2.27 -0.68
N TYR A 162 -16.64 -2.08 -1.52
CA TYR A 162 -18.03 -2.46 -1.17
C TYR A 162 -18.27 -3.98 -1.16
N THR A 163 -17.47 -4.77 -1.86
CA THR A 163 -17.61 -6.24 -1.85
C THR A 163 -17.01 -6.91 -0.61
N SER A 164 -16.27 -6.20 0.24
CA SER A 164 -15.76 -6.73 1.51
C SER A 164 -16.82 -6.73 2.61
N ASP A 165 -17.75 -5.77 2.60
CA ASP A 165 -18.79 -5.65 3.64
C ASP A 165 -19.94 -6.67 3.45
N ALA A 166 -20.19 -7.10 2.21
CA ALA A 166 -21.26 -8.06 1.91
C ALA A 166 -20.93 -9.52 2.29
N ALA A 167 -19.68 -9.84 2.59
CA ALA A 167 -19.29 -11.21 2.97
C ALA A 167 -19.38 -11.45 4.48
N ASP A 168 -19.47 -10.40 5.30
CA ASP A 168 -19.55 -10.51 6.77
C ASP A 168 -20.99 -10.55 7.31
N GLU A 169 -22.00 -10.21 6.48
CA GLU A 169 -23.41 -10.22 6.91
C GLU A 169 -24.13 -11.55 6.65
N GLY A 170 -23.45 -12.58 6.18
CA GLY A 170 -24.05 -13.83 5.69
C GLY A 170 -24.11 -15.02 6.67
N LEU A 171 -23.80 -14.89 7.96
CA LEU A 171 -23.90 -16.00 8.94
C LEU A 171 -24.64 -15.55 10.19
N GLY A 172 -25.91 -15.36 10.03
CA GLY A 172 -26.83 -15.17 11.15
C GLY A 172 -28.24 -15.58 10.77
N VAL A 173 -28.50 -16.90 10.60
CA VAL A 173 -29.85 -17.45 10.71
C VAL A 173 -29.78 -18.87 11.26
N ASP A 174 -30.38 -19.05 12.43
CA ASP A 174 -30.90 -20.20 13.16
C ASP A 174 -29.89 -21.22 13.70
#